data_a0da9fa2abdecfa70dcad4a2536a46d0
#
_entry.id   a0da9fa2abdecfa70dcad4a2536a46d0
#
_cell.length_a   1.000
_cell.length_b   1.000
_cell.length_c   1.000
_cell.angle_alpha   90.00
_cell.angle_beta   90.00
_cell.angle_gamma   90.00
#
_symmetry.space_group_name_H-M   'P 1'
#
loop_
_entity.id
_entity.type
_entity.pdbx_description
1 polymer ?
#
loop_
_entity_poly.entity_id
_entity_poly.type
_entity_poly.pdbx_seq_one_letter_code
_entity_poly.pdbx_strand_id
1 'polypeptide(L)'
;IYVRRAAERLTLTPTLFLEGRGSLETRRSVGVALTHAPTTVVVAAVGFPLGANLTATKADEARRAIDDGAMEIDMVVALGALIAGDRKYVRADIEAVARVVHQAGHHRLLKVILETAALTTDQLTLGCRCCAEAEADFVKTSTGFHPRGGATVEHVRQLHRHASPLRVKAAGEIRTAEAAKAMLEAGAVRIGTSAGVAILEQLRESSA
;
A
#
# COMPACT_ATOMS: atom_id res chain seq x y z
N ILE A 1 -10.18 1.80 2.34
CA ILE A 1 -10.69 0.70 3.19
C ILE A 1 -9.73 -0.48 3.05
N TYR A 2 -9.28 -1.06 4.15
CA TYR A 2 -8.48 -2.29 4.16
C TYR A 2 -9.34 -3.47 4.58
N VAL A 3 -9.16 -4.59 3.90
CA VAL A 3 -9.60 -5.89 4.38
C VAL A 3 -8.39 -6.61 4.95
N ARG A 4 -8.44 -7.02 6.21
CA ARG A 4 -7.34 -7.70 6.91
C ARG A 4 -7.75 -9.15 7.19
N ARG A 5 -6.82 -10.09 7.02
CA ARG A 5 -6.98 -11.47 7.51
C ARG A 5 -6.64 -11.47 9.02
N ALA A 6 -7.63 -11.60 9.88
CA ALA A 6 -7.42 -12.08 11.25
C ALA A 6 -7.54 -13.60 11.22
N ALA A 7 -6.90 -14.31 12.15
CA ALA A 7 -6.61 -15.74 12.08
C ALA A 7 -7.77 -16.67 11.68
N GLU A 8 -9.02 -16.21 11.66
CA GLU A 8 -10.19 -16.99 11.19
C GLU A 8 -11.37 -16.15 10.65
N ARG A 9 -11.25 -14.81 10.55
CA ARG A 9 -12.31 -13.93 10.00
C ARG A 9 -11.73 -12.76 9.22
N LEU A 10 -12.38 -12.42 8.11
CA LEU A 10 -12.10 -11.18 7.37
C LEU A 10 -12.65 -10.00 8.18
N THR A 11 -11.77 -9.10 8.59
CA THR A 11 -12.16 -7.87 9.30
C THR A 11 -11.83 -6.64 8.45
N LEU A 12 -12.74 -5.69 8.46
CA LEU A 12 -12.48 -4.36 7.92
C LEU A 12 -11.73 -3.52 8.93
N THR A 13 -10.63 -2.94 8.48
CA THR A 13 -10.11 -1.73 9.10
C THR A 13 -10.40 -0.60 8.12
N PRO A 14 -11.29 0.34 8.46
CA PRO A 14 -11.52 1.50 7.59
C PRO A 14 -10.24 2.30 7.52
N THR A 15 -9.85 2.65 6.30
CA THR A 15 -8.72 3.53 6.06
C THR A 15 -9.21 4.76 5.33
N LEU A 16 -8.96 5.91 5.92
CA LEU A 16 -9.13 7.19 5.25
C LEU A 16 -7.89 7.41 4.38
N PHE A 17 -8.09 7.51 3.07
CA PHE A 17 -7.04 7.89 2.14
C PHE A 17 -7.05 9.42 2.03
N LEU A 18 -5.97 10.07 2.45
CA LEU A 18 -5.79 11.49 2.23
C LEU A 18 -5.01 11.68 0.93
N GLU A 19 -5.71 12.09 -0.13
CA GLU A 19 -5.09 12.65 -1.32
C GLU A 19 -5.10 14.18 -1.21
N GLY A 20 -3.92 14.79 -1.27
CA GLY A 20 -3.76 16.23 -1.41
C GLY A 20 -3.87 17.05 -0.13
N ARG A 21 -3.30 18.25 -0.20
CA ARG A 21 -3.24 19.26 0.85
C ARG A 21 -4.63 19.73 1.29
N GLY A 22 -5.08 19.28 2.43
CA GLY A 22 -6.25 19.80 3.10
C GLY A 22 -6.21 19.42 4.57
N SER A 23 -6.39 20.40 5.46
CA SER A 23 -6.44 20.16 6.89
C SER A 23 -7.55 19.15 7.23
N LEU A 24 -7.35 18.36 8.27
CA LEU A 24 -8.31 17.37 8.79
C LEU A 24 -9.72 17.96 9.06
N GLU A 25 -9.82 19.26 9.30
CA GLU A 25 -11.10 19.93 9.57
C GLU A 25 -12.02 20.04 8.36
N THR A 26 -11.47 20.11 7.14
CA THR A 26 -12.27 20.30 5.92
C THR A 26 -12.91 19.03 5.38
N ARG A 27 -12.63 17.86 5.98
CA ARG A 27 -13.12 16.55 5.49
C ARG A 27 -14.08 15.82 6.41
N ARG A 28 -14.73 16.53 7.32
CA ARG A 28 -15.79 15.97 8.20
C ARG A 28 -17.07 15.54 7.47
N SER A 29 -17.18 15.73 6.17
CA SER A 29 -18.40 15.45 5.41
C SER A 29 -18.47 14.07 4.72
N VAL A 30 -17.50 13.18 4.90
CA VAL A 30 -17.68 11.77 4.53
C VAL A 30 -18.05 11.00 5.80
N GLY A 31 -19.26 11.27 6.27
CA GLY A 31 -19.85 10.62 7.44
C GLY A 31 -20.26 9.19 7.11
N VAL A 32 -19.34 8.24 7.21
CA VAL A 32 -19.69 6.88 7.60
C VAL A 32 -19.40 6.79 9.08
N ALA A 33 -20.42 6.96 9.89
CA ALA A 33 -20.35 6.68 11.32
C ALA A 33 -20.09 5.18 11.50
N LEU A 34 -18.82 4.81 11.62
CA LEU A 34 -18.38 3.45 11.94
C LEU A 34 -18.48 3.25 13.45
N THR A 35 -19.66 2.97 13.92
CA THR A 35 -20.00 2.86 15.35
C THR A 35 -19.37 1.65 16.05
N HIS A 36 -18.64 0.77 15.35
CA HIS A 36 -18.02 -0.44 15.95
C HIS A 36 -16.72 -0.90 15.27
N ALA A 37 -15.94 -0.02 14.66
CA ALA A 37 -14.63 -0.41 14.15
C ALA A 37 -13.52 -0.10 15.17
N PRO A 38 -12.78 -1.10 15.67
CA PRO A 38 -11.60 -0.83 16.45
C PRO A 38 -10.56 -0.13 15.56
N THR A 39 -10.26 1.12 15.84
CA THR A 39 -9.18 1.93 15.28
C THR A 39 -9.11 2.02 13.75
N THR A 40 -9.67 3.11 13.21
CA THR A 40 -9.38 3.57 11.85
C THR A 40 -7.92 4.04 11.77
N VAL A 41 -7.15 3.46 10.85
CA VAL A 41 -5.76 3.85 10.59
C VAL A 41 -5.73 4.79 9.40
N VAL A 42 -5.15 5.98 9.58
CA VAL A 42 -4.92 6.93 8.50
C VAL A 42 -3.66 6.51 7.72
N VAL A 43 -3.80 6.38 6.40
CA VAL A 43 -2.70 6.08 5.48
C VAL A 43 -2.54 7.23 4.50
N ALA A 44 -1.32 7.74 4.35
CA ALA A 44 -0.99 8.74 3.36
C ALA A 44 -0.15 8.15 2.22
N ALA A 45 -0.42 8.62 0.99
CA ALA A 45 0.40 8.29 -0.17
C ALA A 45 1.52 9.33 -0.34
N VAL A 46 2.71 8.86 -0.72
CA VAL A 46 3.92 9.67 -0.91
C VAL A 46 4.53 9.41 -2.28
N GLY A 47 4.94 10.46 -2.96
CA GLY A 47 5.46 10.38 -4.33
C GLY A 47 4.42 9.92 -5.35
N PHE A 48 3.15 10.06 -5.04
CA PHE A 48 2.04 9.50 -5.81
C PHE A 48 1.67 10.38 -7.02
N PRO A 49 1.29 9.77 -8.21
CA PRO A 49 1.26 8.32 -8.45
C PRO A 49 2.51 7.75 -9.14
N LEU A 50 3.49 8.57 -9.54
CA LEU A 50 4.57 8.18 -10.45
C LEU A 50 5.91 7.84 -9.76
N GLY A 51 6.07 8.21 -8.49
CA GLY A 51 7.33 8.04 -7.77
C GLY A 51 8.49 8.87 -8.30
N ALA A 52 8.23 9.87 -9.17
CA ALA A 52 9.24 10.66 -9.88
C ALA A 52 9.78 11.84 -9.08
N ASN A 53 9.29 12.06 -7.86
CA ASN A 53 9.78 13.10 -6.96
C ASN A 53 11.20 12.78 -6.48
N LEU A 54 11.96 13.81 -6.16
CA LEU A 54 13.25 13.65 -5.52
C LEU A 54 13.10 12.94 -4.15
N THR A 55 14.08 12.15 -3.78
CA THR A 55 14.11 11.43 -2.49
C THR A 55 13.86 12.35 -1.29
N ALA A 56 14.50 13.53 -1.27
CA ALA A 56 14.29 14.51 -0.20
C ALA A 56 12.83 15.00 -0.13
N THR A 57 12.17 15.18 -1.28
CA THR A 57 10.77 15.58 -1.36
C THR A 57 9.86 14.49 -0.80
N LYS A 58 10.09 13.22 -1.15
CA LYS A 58 9.31 12.09 -0.62
C LYS A 58 9.47 11.97 0.91
N ALA A 59 10.71 12.12 1.41
CA ALA A 59 10.98 12.09 2.84
C ALA A 59 10.29 13.25 3.59
N ASP A 60 10.27 14.45 3.02
CA ASP A 60 9.56 15.61 3.59
C ASP A 60 8.03 15.42 3.55
N GLU A 61 7.50 14.92 2.43
CA GLU A 61 6.08 14.58 2.27
C GLU A 61 5.64 13.54 3.32
N ALA A 62 6.45 12.50 3.54
CA ALA A 62 6.19 11.49 4.57
C ALA A 62 6.18 12.10 5.98
N ARG A 63 7.14 12.96 6.30
CA ARG A 63 7.21 13.65 7.60
C ARG A 63 5.95 14.47 7.85
N ARG A 64 5.56 15.32 6.88
CA ARG A 64 4.35 16.16 6.98
C ARG A 64 3.09 15.33 7.12
N ALA A 65 2.96 14.24 6.35
CA ALA A 65 1.82 13.34 6.48
C ALA A 65 1.73 12.71 7.88
N ILE A 66 2.88 12.38 8.48
CA ILE A 66 2.96 11.84 9.84
C ILE A 66 2.58 12.91 10.88
N ASP A 67 3.07 14.12 10.71
CA ASP A 67 2.74 15.26 11.59
C ASP A 67 1.24 15.59 11.52
N ASP A 68 0.60 15.39 10.36
CA ASP A 68 -0.84 15.52 10.13
C ASP A 68 -1.65 14.29 10.62
N GLY A 69 -0.99 13.29 11.23
CA GLY A 69 -1.65 12.15 11.87
C GLY A 69 -1.66 10.84 11.07
N ALA A 70 -0.92 10.72 9.96
CA ALA A 70 -0.79 9.45 9.27
C ALA A 70 -0.05 8.43 10.14
N MET A 71 -0.61 7.23 10.23
CA MET A 71 -0.02 6.09 10.94
C MET A 71 0.74 5.15 10.00
N GLU A 72 0.42 5.18 8.72
CA GLU A 72 1.06 4.35 7.71
C GLU A 72 1.31 5.18 6.45
N ILE A 73 2.42 4.90 5.79
CA ILE A 73 2.82 5.57 4.55
C ILE A 73 2.85 4.55 3.41
N ASP A 74 2.19 4.88 2.30
CA ASP A 74 2.25 4.14 1.03
C ASP A 74 3.09 4.97 0.05
N MET A 75 4.41 4.75 -0.03
CA MET A 75 5.26 5.47 -0.99
C MET A 75 5.30 4.78 -2.35
N VAL A 76 5.32 5.55 -3.43
CA VAL A 76 5.62 5.02 -4.76
C VAL A 76 7.14 4.97 -4.96
N VAL A 77 7.64 3.80 -5.36
CA VAL A 77 9.06 3.62 -5.69
C VAL A 77 9.48 4.59 -6.79
N ALA A 78 10.77 4.93 -6.86
CA ALA A 78 11.33 5.64 -8.02
C ALA A 78 11.26 4.74 -9.26
N LEU A 79 10.07 4.66 -9.88
CA LEU A 79 9.72 3.68 -10.91
C LEU A 79 10.68 3.74 -12.11
N GLY A 80 11.04 4.94 -12.57
CA GLY A 80 11.99 5.12 -13.67
C GLY A 80 13.37 4.55 -13.35
N ALA A 81 13.87 4.75 -12.12
CA ALA A 81 15.14 4.19 -11.67
C ALA A 81 15.07 2.66 -11.52
N LEU A 82 13.92 2.13 -11.03
CA LEU A 82 13.71 0.70 -10.93
C LEU A 82 13.68 0.02 -12.31
N ILE A 83 13.00 0.62 -13.28
CA ILE A 83 12.98 0.14 -14.68
C ILE A 83 14.38 0.19 -15.30
N ALA A 84 15.17 1.21 -15.00
CA ALA A 84 16.56 1.35 -15.46
C ALA A 84 17.54 0.42 -14.74
N GLY A 85 17.10 -0.31 -13.69
CA GLY A 85 17.96 -1.21 -12.92
C GLY A 85 18.90 -0.50 -11.93
N ASP A 86 18.66 0.79 -11.62
CA ASP A 86 19.49 1.55 -10.66
C ASP A 86 19.13 1.14 -9.21
N ARG A 87 19.63 -0.03 -8.83
CA ARG A 87 19.45 -0.58 -7.47
C ARG A 87 19.89 0.39 -6.37
N LYS A 88 21.01 1.07 -6.59
CA LYS A 88 21.59 1.96 -5.56
C LYS A 88 20.63 3.12 -5.25
N TYR A 89 20.12 3.76 -6.30
CA TYR A 89 19.18 4.85 -6.16
C TYR A 89 17.86 4.38 -5.56
N VAL A 90 17.27 3.28 -6.09
CA VAL A 90 15.99 2.74 -5.61
C VAL A 90 16.06 2.40 -4.12
N ARG A 91 17.12 1.70 -3.69
CA ARG A 91 17.31 1.36 -2.27
C ARG A 91 17.44 2.62 -1.41
N ALA A 92 18.26 3.57 -1.80
CA ALA A 92 18.49 4.82 -1.04
C ALA A 92 17.20 5.67 -0.95
N ASP A 93 16.38 5.70 -2.00
CA ASP A 93 15.11 6.41 -2.04
C ASP A 93 14.11 5.83 -1.02
N ILE A 94 14.01 4.50 -0.97
CA ILE A 94 13.14 3.81 0.00
C ILE A 94 13.67 3.99 1.43
N GLU A 95 14.97 3.79 1.64
CA GLU A 95 15.63 3.91 2.95
C GLU A 95 15.44 5.30 3.58
N ALA A 96 15.50 6.36 2.77
CA ALA A 96 15.29 7.71 3.26
C ALA A 96 13.87 7.92 3.83
N VAL A 97 12.85 7.35 3.18
CA VAL A 97 11.46 7.42 3.66
C VAL A 97 11.24 6.46 4.83
N ALA A 98 11.80 5.24 4.79
CA ALA A 98 11.72 4.26 5.88
C ALA A 98 12.26 4.84 7.18
N ARG A 99 13.40 5.53 7.12
CA ARG A 99 14.00 6.21 8.28
C ARG A 99 13.05 7.24 8.89
N VAL A 100 12.40 8.08 8.09
CA VAL A 100 11.43 9.07 8.57
C VAL A 100 10.25 8.39 9.24
N VAL A 101 9.70 7.33 8.63
CA VAL A 101 8.53 6.61 9.15
C VAL A 101 8.85 5.93 10.48
N HIS A 102 9.95 5.20 10.55
CA HIS A 102 10.31 4.41 11.74
C HIS A 102 10.80 5.27 12.90
N GLN A 103 11.51 6.38 12.63
CA GLN A 103 11.91 7.33 13.67
C GLN A 103 10.72 8.04 14.32
N ALA A 104 9.61 8.17 13.63
CA ALA A 104 8.39 8.79 14.16
C ALA A 104 7.59 7.90 15.13
N GLY A 105 7.98 6.61 15.31
CA GLY A 105 7.42 5.70 16.31
C GLY A 105 7.25 4.26 15.82
N HIS A 106 7.39 3.31 16.74
CA HIS A 106 7.45 1.86 16.46
C HIS A 106 6.17 1.21 15.87
N HIS A 107 5.06 1.93 15.80
CA HIS A 107 3.81 1.41 15.25
C HIS A 107 3.51 1.93 13.84
N ARG A 108 4.40 2.73 13.28
CA ARG A 108 4.24 3.27 11.92
C ARG A 108 4.80 2.28 10.90
N LEU A 109 4.13 2.20 9.75
CA LEU A 109 4.49 1.23 8.71
C LEU A 109 4.75 1.93 7.39
N LEU A 110 5.82 1.52 6.72
CA LEU A 110 6.10 1.89 5.35
C LEU A 110 5.68 0.76 4.40
N LYS A 111 4.89 1.10 3.37
CA LYS A 111 4.56 0.21 2.27
C LYS A 111 5.06 0.81 0.97
N VAL A 112 5.80 0.05 0.19
CA VAL A 112 6.37 0.50 -1.07
C VAL A 112 5.52 -0.02 -2.23
N ILE A 113 4.96 0.91 -3.01
CA ILE A 113 4.19 0.61 -4.23
C ILE A 113 5.20 0.40 -5.35
N LEU A 114 5.29 -0.82 -5.86
CA LEU A 114 6.20 -1.18 -6.94
C LEU A 114 5.63 -0.91 -8.33
N GLU A 115 4.31 -0.74 -8.48
CA GLU A 115 3.59 -0.59 -9.74
C GLU A 115 3.83 -1.78 -10.67
N THR A 116 3.45 -2.95 -10.20
CA THR A 116 3.81 -4.25 -10.78
C THR A 116 3.43 -4.42 -12.25
N ALA A 117 2.34 -3.78 -12.70
CA ALA A 117 1.92 -3.82 -14.10
C ALA A 117 2.90 -3.13 -15.06
N ALA A 118 3.81 -2.30 -14.55
CA ALA A 118 4.83 -1.61 -15.34
C ALA A 118 6.15 -2.38 -15.43
N LEU A 119 6.33 -3.45 -14.65
CA LEU A 119 7.61 -4.12 -14.43
C LEU A 119 7.68 -5.48 -15.13
N THR A 120 8.89 -5.86 -15.54
CA THR A 120 9.25 -7.26 -15.83
C THR A 120 9.46 -8.03 -14.52
N THR A 121 9.50 -9.35 -14.56
CA THR A 121 9.77 -10.21 -13.39
C THR A 121 11.11 -9.89 -12.74
N ASP A 122 12.16 -9.59 -13.52
CA ASP A 122 13.48 -9.24 -13.00
C ASP A 122 13.46 -7.88 -12.28
N GLN A 123 12.78 -6.89 -12.84
CA GLN A 123 12.59 -5.57 -12.24
C GLN A 123 11.76 -5.66 -10.95
N LEU A 124 10.70 -6.48 -10.94
CA LEU A 124 9.90 -6.75 -9.76
C LEU A 124 10.75 -7.40 -8.66
N THR A 125 11.55 -8.41 -9.01
CA THR A 125 12.46 -9.08 -8.08
C THR A 125 13.49 -8.10 -7.51
N LEU A 126 14.06 -7.23 -8.35
CA LEU A 126 14.97 -6.17 -7.93
C LEU A 126 14.27 -5.21 -6.93
N GLY A 127 13.05 -4.77 -7.25
CA GLY A 127 12.26 -3.91 -6.39
C GLY A 127 11.99 -4.53 -5.01
N CYS A 128 11.62 -5.82 -4.98
CA CYS A 128 11.42 -6.57 -3.74
C CYS A 128 12.69 -6.60 -2.88
N ARG A 129 13.86 -6.86 -3.48
CA ARG A 129 15.14 -6.85 -2.77
C ARG A 129 15.47 -5.48 -2.21
N CYS A 130 15.29 -4.41 -3.01
CA CYS A 130 15.50 -3.04 -2.53
C CYS A 130 14.60 -2.70 -1.34
N CYS A 131 13.33 -3.13 -1.37
CA CYS A 131 12.41 -2.93 -0.25
C CYS A 131 12.86 -3.64 1.02
N ALA A 132 13.30 -4.89 0.91
CA ALA A 132 13.79 -5.66 2.06
C ALA A 132 15.07 -5.06 2.65
N GLU A 133 16.04 -4.67 1.79
CA GLU A 133 17.30 -4.05 2.21
C GLU A 133 17.11 -2.65 2.82
N ALA A 134 16.06 -1.94 2.43
CA ALA A 134 15.69 -0.63 2.95
C ALA A 134 14.71 -0.69 4.13
N GLU A 135 14.49 -1.89 4.68
CA GLU A 135 13.65 -2.12 5.87
C GLU A 135 12.19 -1.65 5.71
N ALA A 136 11.61 -1.73 4.49
CA ALA A 136 10.19 -1.52 4.33
C ALA A 136 9.39 -2.62 5.08
N ASP A 137 8.15 -2.33 5.48
CA ASP A 137 7.27 -3.30 6.16
C ASP A 137 6.42 -4.11 5.19
N PHE A 138 6.09 -3.50 4.05
CA PHE A 138 5.29 -4.10 3.00
C PHE A 138 5.81 -3.76 1.61
N VAL A 139 5.54 -4.66 0.69
CA VAL A 139 5.44 -4.34 -0.73
C VAL A 139 3.97 -4.23 -1.12
N LYS A 140 3.65 -3.28 -2.00
CA LYS A 140 2.30 -3.08 -2.53
C LYS A 140 2.33 -3.17 -4.05
N THR A 141 1.30 -3.79 -4.64
CA THR A 141 1.24 -4.00 -6.09
C THR A 141 1.20 -2.70 -6.87
N SER A 142 0.18 -1.88 -6.66
CA SER A 142 -0.20 -0.85 -7.64
C SER A 142 -0.72 0.43 -7.01
N THR A 143 -0.61 1.53 -7.76
CA THR A 143 -1.27 2.81 -7.43
C THR A 143 -2.76 2.77 -7.75
N GLY A 144 -3.16 2.01 -8.78
CA GLY A 144 -4.50 2.02 -9.36
C GLY A 144 -4.69 3.07 -10.46
N PHE A 145 -3.61 3.79 -10.84
CA PHE A 145 -3.64 4.85 -11.86
C PHE A 145 -2.84 4.50 -13.11
N HIS A 146 -2.14 3.36 -13.10
CA HIS A 146 -1.32 2.98 -14.26
C HIS A 146 -2.21 2.40 -15.39
N PRO A 147 -2.00 2.80 -16.66
CA PRO A 147 -2.86 2.38 -17.78
C PRO A 147 -2.81 0.88 -18.10
N ARG A 148 -1.79 0.16 -17.62
CA ARG A 148 -1.69 -1.30 -17.75
C ARG A 148 -2.47 -2.09 -16.69
N GLY A 149 -3.26 -1.42 -15.85
CA GLY A 149 -4.11 -2.03 -14.84
C GLY A 149 -3.50 -2.11 -13.44
N GLY A 150 -4.22 -2.77 -12.55
CA GLY A 150 -3.93 -2.88 -11.12
C GLY A 150 -3.29 -4.21 -10.70
N ALA A 151 -3.73 -4.72 -9.55
CA ALA A 151 -3.24 -5.99 -9.00
C ALA A 151 -3.73 -7.20 -9.80
N THR A 152 -2.84 -8.14 -10.06
CA THR A 152 -3.18 -9.48 -10.54
C THR A 152 -2.78 -10.54 -9.52
N VAL A 153 -3.44 -11.69 -9.55
CA VAL A 153 -3.11 -12.86 -8.71
C VAL A 153 -1.65 -13.26 -8.90
N GLU A 154 -1.16 -13.23 -10.15
CA GLU A 154 0.22 -13.58 -10.46
C GLU A 154 1.21 -12.56 -9.88
N HIS A 155 0.95 -11.27 -9.98
CA HIS A 155 1.79 -10.25 -9.36
C HIS A 155 1.87 -10.44 -7.83
N VAL A 156 0.75 -10.76 -7.18
CA VAL A 156 0.73 -11.02 -5.72
C VAL A 156 1.56 -12.26 -5.39
N ARG A 157 1.46 -13.35 -6.16
CA ARG A 157 2.30 -14.55 -5.97
C ARG A 157 3.79 -14.24 -6.12
N GLN A 158 4.15 -13.45 -7.12
CA GLN A 158 5.55 -13.03 -7.33
C GLN A 158 6.04 -12.17 -6.16
N LEU A 159 5.27 -11.18 -5.72
CA LEU A 159 5.62 -10.37 -4.54
C LEU A 159 5.78 -11.25 -3.30
N HIS A 160 4.83 -12.16 -3.04
CA HIS A 160 4.90 -13.05 -1.89
C HIS A 160 6.15 -13.93 -1.90
N ARG A 161 6.56 -14.41 -3.09
CA ARG A 161 7.76 -15.23 -3.26
C ARG A 161 9.06 -14.45 -3.11
N HIS A 162 9.13 -13.24 -3.68
CA HIS A 162 10.39 -12.51 -3.82
C HIS A 162 10.63 -11.46 -2.74
N ALA A 163 9.58 -11.02 -2.03
CA ALA A 163 9.68 -9.99 -1.02
C ALA A 163 9.81 -10.52 0.42
N SER A 164 9.75 -11.85 0.63
CA SER A 164 9.91 -12.42 1.98
C SER A 164 11.17 -11.88 2.67
N PRO A 165 11.10 -11.43 3.96
CA PRO A 165 9.98 -11.60 4.90
C PRO A 165 8.91 -10.49 4.88
N LEU A 166 8.94 -9.57 3.93
CA LEU A 166 7.99 -8.46 3.86
C LEU A 166 6.56 -8.97 3.60
N ARG A 167 5.59 -8.25 4.11
CA ARG A 167 4.17 -8.52 3.89
C ARG A 167 3.72 -7.94 2.55
N VAL A 168 2.68 -8.51 1.96
CA VAL A 168 2.13 -8.07 0.67
C VAL A 168 0.79 -7.37 0.85
N LYS A 169 0.63 -6.19 0.23
CA LYS A 169 -0.64 -5.51 0.04
C LYS A 169 -1.02 -5.54 -1.44
N ALA A 170 -2.19 -6.08 -1.76
CA ALA A 170 -2.77 -5.99 -3.10
C ALA A 170 -3.68 -4.78 -3.22
N ALA A 171 -3.53 -3.98 -4.26
CA ALA A 171 -4.37 -2.80 -4.52
C ALA A 171 -4.45 -2.49 -6.02
N GLY A 172 -5.53 -1.82 -6.41
CA GLY A 172 -5.82 -1.50 -7.81
C GLY A 172 -6.79 -2.51 -8.42
N GLU A 173 -7.96 -2.04 -8.84
CA GLU A 173 -9.01 -2.79 -9.57
C GLU A 173 -9.64 -3.98 -8.83
N ILE A 174 -9.45 -4.13 -7.54
CA ILE A 174 -10.08 -5.18 -6.73
C ILE A 174 -11.48 -4.70 -6.33
N ARG A 175 -12.54 -5.24 -6.95
CA ARG A 175 -13.92 -4.73 -6.80
C ARG A 175 -14.92 -5.77 -6.31
N THR A 176 -14.58 -7.05 -6.29
CA THR A 176 -15.48 -8.14 -5.88
C THR A 176 -14.88 -8.99 -4.76
N ALA A 177 -15.74 -9.73 -4.07
CA ALA A 177 -15.33 -10.66 -3.01
C ALA A 177 -14.42 -11.77 -3.54
N GLU A 178 -14.72 -12.30 -4.73
CA GLU A 178 -13.91 -13.34 -5.38
C GLU A 178 -12.50 -12.81 -5.68
N ALA A 179 -12.41 -11.59 -6.27
CA ALA A 179 -11.11 -10.99 -6.55
C ALA A 179 -10.31 -10.76 -5.26
N ALA A 180 -10.96 -10.28 -4.18
CA ALA A 180 -10.30 -10.08 -2.89
C ALA A 180 -9.82 -11.41 -2.28
N LYS A 181 -10.64 -12.47 -2.31
CA LYS A 181 -10.27 -13.82 -1.86
C LYS A 181 -9.07 -14.35 -2.64
N ALA A 182 -9.11 -14.26 -3.97
CA ALA A 182 -8.00 -14.71 -4.82
C ALA A 182 -6.68 -14.01 -4.52
N MET A 183 -6.70 -12.70 -4.22
CA MET A 183 -5.49 -11.98 -3.80
C MET A 183 -4.97 -12.46 -2.44
N LEU A 184 -5.86 -12.73 -1.48
CA LEU A 184 -5.48 -13.25 -0.16
C LEU A 184 -4.90 -14.66 -0.26
N GLU A 185 -5.48 -15.53 -1.07
CA GLU A 185 -4.99 -16.87 -1.36
C GLU A 185 -3.62 -16.86 -2.06
N ALA A 186 -3.39 -15.83 -2.89
CA ALA A 186 -2.10 -15.62 -3.55
C ALA A 186 -0.98 -15.13 -2.61
N GLY A 187 -1.29 -14.78 -1.34
CA GLY A 187 -0.32 -14.37 -0.33
C GLY A 187 -0.42 -12.90 0.11
N ALA A 188 -1.39 -12.13 -0.39
CA ALA A 188 -1.64 -10.82 0.17
C ALA A 188 -2.22 -10.94 1.59
N VAL A 189 -1.76 -10.08 2.50
CA VAL A 189 -2.31 -9.97 3.86
C VAL A 189 -3.17 -8.73 4.04
N ARG A 190 -3.18 -7.85 3.03
CA ARG A 190 -4.01 -6.64 2.98
C ARG A 190 -4.53 -6.38 1.57
N ILE A 191 -5.74 -5.89 1.49
CA ILE A 191 -6.40 -5.46 0.25
C ILE A 191 -6.66 -3.95 0.34
N GLY A 192 -6.24 -3.21 -0.70
CA GLY A 192 -6.60 -1.82 -0.91
C GLY A 192 -7.66 -1.72 -2.01
N THR A 193 -8.84 -1.18 -1.68
CA THR A 193 -9.96 -1.08 -2.62
C THR A 193 -10.87 0.10 -2.30
N SER A 194 -11.49 0.69 -3.30
CA SER A 194 -12.59 1.65 -3.15
C SER A 194 -13.96 0.97 -2.96
N ALA A 195 -14.07 -0.34 -3.27
CA ALA A 195 -15.30 -1.13 -3.19
C ALA A 195 -15.41 -1.94 -1.88
N GLY A 196 -14.71 -1.55 -0.80
CA GLY A 196 -14.59 -2.35 0.41
C GLY A 196 -15.92 -2.70 1.08
N VAL A 197 -16.91 -1.80 1.08
CA VAL A 197 -18.25 -2.04 1.63
C VAL A 197 -18.95 -3.15 0.84
N ALA A 198 -19.01 -3.01 -0.49
CA ALA A 198 -19.65 -4.00 -1.37
C ALA A 198 -18.97 -5.39 -1.26
N ILE A 199 -17.64 -5.43 -1.18
CA ILE A 199 -16.89 -6.69 -0.98
C ILE A 199 -17.30 -7.39 0.32
N LEU A 200 -17.51 -6.65 1.40
CA LEU A 200 -17.92 -7.25 2.67
C LEU A 200 -19.35 -7.73 2.68
N GLU A 201 -20.26 -6.98 2.03
CA GLU A 201 -21.65 -7.41 1.86
C GLU A 201 -21.69 -8.74 1.12
N GLN A 202 -20.99 -8.85 -0.01
CA GLN A 202 -20.87 -10.11 -0.77
C GLN A 202 -20.29 -11.27 0.07
N LEU A 203 -19.29 -10.97 0.92
CA LEU A 203 -18.69 -11.99 1.79
C LEU A 203 -19.65 -12.47 2.87
N ARG A 204 -20.51 -11.60 3.41
CA ARG A 204 -21.53 -11.96 4.39
C ARG A 204 -22.63 -12.84 3.77
N GLU A 205 -23.11 -12.45 2.60
CA GLU A 205 -24.11 -13.21 1.84
C GLU A 205 -23.63 -14.63 1.48
N SER A 206 -22.33 -14.75 1.14
CA SER A 206 -21.73 -16.05 0.79
C SER A 206 -21.49 -16.96 2.00
N SER A 207 -21.63 -16.43 3.23
CA SER A 207 -21.39 -17.16 4.48
C SER A 207 -22.67 -17.50 5.25
N ALA A 208 -23.83 -17.07 4.74
CA ALA A 208 -25.16 -17.34 5.26
C ALA A 208 -25.80 -18.52 4.53
#